data_3c43b70f4cd7c494cd03bf9052d6501b
#
_entry.id   3c43b70f4cd7c494cd03bf9052d6501b
#
_cell.length_a   1.000
_cell.length_b   1.000
_cell.length_c   1.000
_cell.angle_alpha   90.00
_cell.angle_beta   90.00
_cell.angle_gamma   90.00
#
_symmetry.space_group_name_H-M   'P 1'
#
loop_
_entity.id
_entity.type
_entity.pdbx_description
1 polymer ?
#
loop_
_entity_poly.entity_id
_entity_poly.type
_entity_poly.pdbx_seq_one_letter_code
_entity_poly.pdbx_strand_id
1 'polypeptide(L)'
;MRGISLWVCGPGRRAANADRTGKGISVLPTSYDLVLAYAHDYFSSRVRELCGQFDLSFFLVEPIWATEFVHKLQAGEVKVRVLIDMASDAYLPDDPYFTLAKTVKQLGGYVIDDPDAGAMMGDKSKFHRLLVDHNIPVPETVIVTRSDLDSFCLTEAMLAQVGLPFVVKPGWGSGRQGVILDGQSEADLRQSAAAVPYSDAFLLQRKITPKSLEGRVAWFRVFHIFGEVIPCWWHPTTGDYQLVTPLEERRFKLQPLTRIMKDIARVSKIHFFSSEITLTAEKRFFVIDYLNTECDMSAKSFWPSGVPDELARHVAWVLVDHAMAVAKRRRGPFDDELMQRDQDWLERQRQSGQAPRE
;
A
#
# COMPACT_ATOMS: atom_id res chain seq x y z
N MET A 1 2.74 16.21 29.08
CA MET A 1 4.21 16.37 28.96
C MET A 1 4.87 15.26 29.76
N ARG A 2 5.27 14.18 29.11
CA ARG A 2 6.19 13.19 29.65
C ARG A 2 7.18 12.88 28.54
N GLY A 3 8.47 13.08 28.83
CA GLY A 3 9.55 13.02 27.86
C GLY A 3 9.72 11.63 27.28
N ILE A 4 9.75 11.56 25.95
CA ILE A 4 10.11 10.37 25.19
C ILE A 4 11.65 10.36 25.12
N SER A 5 12.22 9.35 25.76
CA SER A 5 13.67 9.11 25.78
C SER A 5 14.13 8.67 24.39
N LEU A 6 14.95 9.49 23.75
CA LEU A 6 15.62 9.22 22.47
C LEU A 6 16.68 8.12 22.67
N TRP A 7 16.41 6.91 22.24
CA TRP A 7 17.44 5.91 22.02
C TRP A 7 17.98 6.03 20.59
N VAL A 8 19.04 6.80 20.44
CA VAL A 8 19.87 6.81 19.23
C VAL A 8 20.80 5.60 19.34
N CYS A 9 20.55 4.55 18.55
CA CYS A 9 21.57 3.52 18.33
C CYS A 9 22.69 4.13 17.51
N GLY A 10 23.85 4.33 18.16
CA GLY A 10 25.04 4.92 17.57
C GLY A 10 25.59 4.08 16.41
N PRO A 11 26.24 4.72 15.45
CA PRO A 11 26.91 4.05 14.34
C PRO A 11 28.06 3.17 14.86
N GLY A 12 28.14 1.96 14.31
CA GLY A 12 29.27 1.07 14.54
C GLY A 12 30.58 1.80 14.27
N ARG A 13 31.46 1.83 15.26
CA ARG A 13 32.78 2.49 15.20
C ARG A 13 33.62 1.80 14.11
N ARG A 14 33.77 2.46 12.95
CA ARG A 14 34.93 2.23 12.08
C ARG A 14 35.97 3.31 12.43
N ALA A 15 37.18 2.86 12.70
CA ALA A 15 38.33 3.69 13.09
C ALA A 15 38.57 4.82 12.07
N ALA A 16 38.64 6.05 12.54
CA ALA A 16 39.07 7.18 11.76
C ALA A 16 40.59 7.07 11.51
N ASN A 17 40.98 6.88 10.24
CA ASN A 17 42.36 7.11 9.80
C ASN A 17 42.58 8.61 9.68
N ALA A 18 43.33 9.17 10.57
CA ALA A 18 43.79 10.56 10.50
C ALA A 18 44.86 10.70 9.43
N ASP A 19 44.55 11.39 8.34
CA ASP A 19 45.55 11.79 7.34
C ASP A 19 46.28 13.04 7.87
N ARG A 20 47.64 13.00 7.88
CA ARG A 20 48.55 14.05 8.39
C ARG A 20 48.80 15.17 7.36
N THR A 21 48.01 15.28 6.29
CA THR A 21 48.29 16.23 5.20
C THR A 21 47.42 17.50 5.17
N GLY A 22 46.74 17.87 6.24
CA GLY A 22 46.09 19.19 6.33
C GLY A 22 44.95 19.46 5.32
N LYS A 23 44.52 18.47 4.55
CA LYS A 23 43.30 18.53 3.73
C LYS A 23 42.11 18.14 4.57
N GLY A 24 41.07 18.95 4.56
CA GLY A 24 39.86 18.79 5.36
C GLY A 24 39.40 17.33 5.40
N ILE A 25 39.06 16.85 6.59
CA ILE A 25 38.52 15.49 6.80
C ILE A 25 37.25 15.38 5.96
N SER A 26 37.33 14.68 4.85
CA SER A 26 36.13 14.30 4.09
C SER A 26 35.34 13.31 4.96
N VAL A 27 34.30 13.79 5.64
CA VAL A 27 33.37 12.94 6.36
C VAL A 27 32.63 12.14 5.29
N LEU A 28 32.87 10.82 5.23
CA LEU A 28 32.13 9.94 4.34
C LEU A 28 30.64 10.02 4.69
N PRO A 29 29.76 10.15 3.70
CA PRO A 29 28.34 10.25 3.96
C PRO A 29 27.83 9.00 4.68
N THR A 30 26.93 9.18 5.63
CA THR A 30 26.22 8.08 6.28
C THR A 30 25.42 7.32 5.21
N SER A 31 25.59 6.00 5.11
CA SER A 31 24.90 5.17 4.13
C SER A 31 23.98 4.18 4.82
N TYR A 32 22.74 4.12 4.37
CA TYR A 32 21.76 3.14 4.84
C TYR A 32 21.45 2.12 3.73
N ASP A 33 21.45 0.84 4.10
CA ASP A 33 21.04 -0.25 3.21
C ASP A 33 19.53 -0.22 2.99
N LEU A 34 18.77 0.05 4.07
CA LEU A 34 17.31 0.16 4.04
C LEU A 34 16.84 1.38 4.83
N VAL A 35 15.98 2.15 4.19
CA VAL A 35 15.19 3.22 4.84
C VAL A 35 13.72 2.86 4.71
N LEU A 36 12.96 3.03 5.79
CA LEU A 36 11.51 2.85 5.82
C LEU A 36 10.82 4.19 6.06
N ALA A 37 9.93 4.59 5.16
CA ALA A 37 8.99 5.67 5.34
C ALA A 37 7.64 5.10 5.79
N TYR A 38 7.39 5.10 7.10
CA TYR A 38 6.17 4.56 7.70
C TYR A 38 6.07 4.96 9.18
N ALA A 39 4.86 5.02 9.74
CA ALA A 39 4.64 5.60 11.06
C ALA A 39 4.11 4.64 12.15
N HIS A 40 3.96 3.34 11.88
CA HIS A 40 3.38 2.39 12.85
C HIS A 40 4.43 1.52 13.54
N ASP A 41 4.47 1.59 14.87
CA ASP A 41 5.52 1.03 15.72
C ASP A 41 5.75 -0.48 15.56
N TYR A 42 4.67 -1.28 15.49
CA TYR A 42 4.78 -2.73 15.38
C TYR A 42 5.53 -3.16 14.11
N PHE A 43 5.04 -2.69 12.96
CA PHE A 43 5.60 -3.05 11.66
C PHE A 43 7.03 -2.53 11.50
N SER A 44 7.26 -1.27 11.87
CA SER A 44 8.58 -0.64 11.81
C SER A 44 9.60 -1.35 12.72
N SER A 45 9.16 -1.78 13.90
CA SER A 45 9.98 -2.56 14.83
C SER A 45 10.36 -3.92 14.25
N ARG A 46 9.42 -4.59 13.57
CA ARG A 46 9.68 -5.88 12.91
C ARG A 46 10.65 -5.72 11.73
N VAL A 47 10.50 -4.70 10.90
CA VAL A 47 11.45 -4.39 9.83
C VAL A 47 12.85 -4.12 10.40
N ARG A 48 12.94 -3.33 11.47
CA ARG A 48 14.21 -3.04 12.15
C ARG A 48 14.88 -4.31 12.70
N GLU A 49 14.11 -5.20 13.33
CA GLU A 49 14.60 -6.46 13.85
C GLU A 49 15.19 -7.34 12.73
N LEU A 50 14.47 -7.47 11.62
CA LEU A 50 14.94 -8.21 10.44
C LEU A 50 16.21 -7.60 9.86
N CYS A 51 16.28 -6.28 9.74
CA CYS A 51 17.50 -5.61 9.29
C CYS A 51 18.68 -5.92 10.20
N GLY A 52 18.48 -5.96 11.52
CA GLY A 52 19.51 -6.35 12.49
C GLY A 52 19.95 -7.80 12.33
N GLN A 53 19.03 -8.71 12.05
CA GLN A 53 19.33 -10.13 11.79
C GLN A 53 20.18 -10.31 10.51
N PHE A 54 19.96 -9.49 9.49
CA PHE A 54 20.65 -9.56 8.20
C PHE A 54 21.86 -8.60 8.09
N ASP A 55 22.28 -7.99 9.18
CA ASP A 55 23.35 -6.98 9.21
C ASP A 55 23.15 -5.85 8.19
N LEU A 56 21.92 -5.38 8.06
CA LEU A 56 21.56 -4.23 7.23
C LEU A 56 21.51 -2.96 8.08
N SER A 57 22.16 -1.89 7.62
CA SER A 57 22.01 -0.57 8.21
C SER A 57 20.62 -0.03 7.90
N PHE A 58 19.86 0.31 8.96
CA PHE A 58 18.44 0.68 8.88
C PHE A 58 18.18 2.08 9.43
N PHE A 59 17.28 2.82 8.78
CA PHE A 59 16.74 4.07 9.31
C PHE A 59 15.23 4.16 9.07
N LEU A 60 14.50 4.60 10.10
CA LEU A 60 13.08 4.92 10.03
C LEU A 60 12.91 6.43 9.86
N VAL A 61 12.27 6.86 8.78
CA VAL A 61 11.91 8.26 8.56
C VAL A 61 10.49 8.49 9.06
N GLU A 62 10.38 9.11 10.22
CA GLU A 62 9.11 9.58 10.76
C GLU A 62 8.70 10.94 10.14
N PRO A 63 7.40 11.32 10.19
CA PRO A 63 6.90 12.53 9.53
C PRO A 63 7.68 13.79 9.85
N ILE A 64 8.08 13.96 11.14
CA ILE A 64 8.82 15.15 11.61
C ILE A 64 10.24 15.27 11.02
N TRP A 65 10.80 14.18 10.52
CA TRP A 65 12.16 14.11 9.99
C TRP A 65 12.22 14.08 8.46
N ALA A 66 11.09 13.85 7.78
CA ALA A 66 11.09 13.61 6.35
C ALA A 66 11.73 14.74 5.54
N THR A 67 11.35 15.99 5.81
CA THR A 67 11.92 17.16 5.12
C THR A 67 13.42 17.33 5.40
N GLU A 68 13.85 17.21 6.66
CA GLU A 68 15.28 17.29 7.01
C GLU A 68 16.09 16.18 6.35
N PHE A 69 15.53 14.98 6.30
CA PHE A 69 16.18 13.83 5.66
C PHE A 69 16.35 14.04 4.15
N VAL A 70 15.38 14.65 3.47
CA VAL A 70 15.48 15.07 2.07
C VAL A 70 16.64 16.06 1.88
N HIS A 71 16.74 17.08 2.74
CA HIS A 71 17.83 18.04 2.65
C HIS A 71 19.21 17.38 2.82
N LYS A 72 19.34 16.43 3.75
CA LYS A 72 20.60 15.66 3.95
C LYS A 72 20.94 14.79 2.74
N LEU A 73 19.94 14.19 2.10
CA LEU A 73 20.13 13.44 0.84
C LEU A 73 20.65 14.35 -0.27
N GLN A 74 20.02 15.51 -0.45
CA GLN A 74 20.40 16.50 -1.48
C GLN A 74 21.78 17.09 -1.24
N ALA A 75 22.17 17.28 0.02
CA ALA A 75 23.50 17.72 0.41
C ALA A 75 24.58 16.63 0.27
N GLY A 76 24.20 15.38 0.00
CA GLY A 76 25.12 14.24 -0.09
C GLY A 76 25.65 13.75 1.27
N GLU A 77 25.07 14.22 2.38
CA GLU A 77 25.44 13.81 3.75
C GLU A 77 24.94 12.40 4.07
N VAL A 78 23.86 11.98 3.38
CA VAL A 78 23.24 10.67 3.55
C VAL A 78 23.10 10.00 2.19
N LYS A 79 23.24 8.69 2.15
CA LYS A 79 22.94 7.84 0.99
C LYS A 79 21.96 6.75 1.38
N VAL A 80 20.99 6.47 0.50
CA VAL A 80 19.98 5.43 0.67
C VAL A 80 20.11 4.43 -0.47
N ARG A 81 20.24 3.17 -0.15
CA ARG A 81 20.31 2.10 -1.16
C ARG A 81 18.93 1.61 -1.54
N VAL A 82 18.08 1.37 -0.55
CA VAL A 82 16.68 0.97 -0.73
C VAL A 82 15.79 1.81 0.18
N LEU A 83 14.73 2.37 -0.38
CA LEU A 83 13.64 2.99 0.37
C LEU A 83 12.39 2.12 0.22
N ILE A 84 11.79 1.71 1.33
CA ILE A 84 10.42 1.21 1.37
C ILE A 84 9.52 2.39 1.71
N ASP A 85 8.70 2.78 0.75
CA ASP A 85 7.77 3.90 0.87
C ASP A 85 6.35 3.38 1.08
N MET A 86 5.82 3.61 2.27
CA MET A 86 4.45 3.23 2.66
C MET A 86 3.67 4.44 3.21
N ALA A 87 4.16 5.67 2.94
CA ALA A 87 3.62 6.86 3.55
C ALA A 87 3.39 8.03 2.58
N SER A 88 3.79 7.92 1.32
CA SER A 88 3.66 8.99 0.34
C SER A 88 2.23 9.24 -0.10
N ASP A 89 1.79 10.49 -0.02
CA ASP A 89 0.56 11.00 -0.59
C ASP A 89 0.84 11.77 -1.88
N ALA A 90 0.95 11.05 -3.00
CA ALA A 90 1.35 11.63 -4.30
C ALA A 90 0.39 12.71 -4.84
N TYR A 91 -0.82 12.83 -4.30
CA TYR A 91 -1.78 13.87 -4.66
C TYR A 91 -1.63 15.17 -3.85
N LEU A 92 -0.80 15.16 -2.80
CA LEU A 92 -0.50 16.36 -2.02
C LEU A 92 0.76 17.03 -2.60
N PRO A 93 0.67 18.30 -3.05
CA PRO A 93 1.78 18.96 -3.77
C PRO A 93 3.10 19.02 -2.99
N ASP A 94 3.00 19.11 -1.66
CA ASP A 94 4.16 19.32 -0.76
C ASP A 94 4.36 18.12 0.18
N ASP A 95 3.91 16.92 -0.22
CA ASP A 95 4.12 15.73 0.60
C ASP A 95 5.61 15.41 0.76
N PRO A 96 6.13 15.40 2.00
CA PRO A 96 7.56 15.24 2.23
C PRO A 96 8.03 13.80 1.95
N TYR A 97 7.16 12.79 2.08
CA TYR A 97 7.51 11.40 1.77
C TYR A 97 7.54 11.17 0.26
N PHE A 98 6.60 11.74 -0.48
CA PHE A 98 6.66 11.70 -1.94
C PHE A 98 7.93 12.39 -2.46
N THR A 99 8.29 13.54 -1.88
CA THR A 99 9.55 14.23 -2.20
C THR A 99 10.75 13.37 -1.84
N LEU A 100 10.72 12.68 -0.70
CA LEU A 100 11.76 11.73 -0.29
C LEU A 100 11.93 10.60 -1.31
N ALA A 101 10.83 9.94 -1.69
CA ALA A 101 10.86 8.85 -2.66
C ALA A 101 11.43 9.29 -4.02
N LYS A 102 10.99 10.44 -4.52
CA LYS A 102 11.52 11.05 -5.75
C LYS A 102 13.01 11.36 -5.64
N THR A 103 13.44 11.93 -4.52
CA THR A 103 14.85 12.28 -4.29
C THR A 103 15.73 11.04 -4.22
N VAL A 104 15.31 9.99 -3.49
CA VAL A 104 16.06 8.73 -3.44
C VAL A 104 16.20 8.12 -4.83
N LYS A 105 15.11 8.08 -5.61
CA LYS A 105 15.13 7.59 -7.01
C LYS A 105 16.09 8.40 -7.88
N GLN A 106 16.04 9.72 -7.82
CA GLN A 106 16.91 10.63 -8.59
C GLN A 106 18.40 10.44 -8.26
N LEU A 107 18.72 10.13 -6.99
CA LEU A 107 20.08 9.86 -6.53
C LEU A 107 20.54 8.42 -6.77
N GLY A 108 19.74 7.60 -7.49
CA GLY A 108 20.08 6.23 -7.89
C GLY A 108 19.78 5.17 -6.83
N GLY A 109 19.05 5.52 -5.77
CA GLY A 109 18.50 4.54 -4.82
C GLY A 109 17.30 3.80 -5.43
N TYR A 110 17.04 2.62 -4.94
CA TYR A 110 15.86 1.82 -5.31
C TYR A 110 14.69 2.15 -4.38
N VAL A 111 13.52 2.41 -4.95
CA VAL A 111 12.30 2.69 -4.17
C VAL A 111 11.28 1.58 -4.39
N ILE A 112 10.73 1.07 -3.34
CA ILE A 112 9.58 0.15 -3.32
C ILE A 112 8.35 0.96 -2.88
N ASP A 113 7.40 1.28 -3.76
CA ASP A 113 7.43 1.13 -5.22
C ASP A 113 7.87 2.41 -5.91
N ASP A 114 8.01 2.34 -7.26
CA ASP A 114 8.39 3.51 -8.07
C ASP A 114 7.40 4.67 -7.86
N PRO A 115 7.84 5.85 -7.37
CA PRO A 115 6.95 6.94 -7.03
C PRO A 115 6.17 7.51 -8.23
N ASP A 116 6.73 7.46 -9.44
CA ASP A 116 6.04 7.94 -10.64
C ASP A 116 4.93 6.97 -11.05
N ALA A 117 5.19 5.67 -10.96
CA ALA A 117 4.18 4.64 -11.18
C ALA A 117 3.09 4.73 -10.11
N GLY A 118 3.46 4.88 -8.84
CA GLY A 118 2.52 5.06 -7.72
C GLY A 118 1.60 6.28 -7.94
N ALA A 119 2.17 7.42 -8.31
CA ALA A 119 1.41 8.63 -8.60
C ALA A 119 0.45 8.45 -9.78
N MET A 120 0.88 7.79 -10.87
CA MET A 120 0.02 7.54 -12.01
C MET A 120 -1.16 6.61 -11.67
N MET A 121 -0.90 5.57 -10.88
CA MET A 121 -1.92 4.58 -10.50
C MET A 121 -2.84 5.08 -9.36
N GLY A 122 -2.40 6.06 -8.56
CA GLY A 122 -3.20 6.69 -7.51
C GLY A 122 -4.38 7.51 -8.05
N ASP A 123 -4.30 8.00 -9.30
CA ASP A 123 -5.43 8.63 -10.00
C ASP A 123 -6.45 7.56 -10.44
N LYS A 124 -7.50 7.38 -9.65
CA LYS A 124 -8.55 6.38 -9.89
C LYS A 124 -9.20 6.53 -11.27
N SER A 125 -9.26 7.73 -11.82
CA SER A 125 -9.88 7.98 -13.13
C SER A 125 -9.02 7.45 -14.27
N LYS A 126 -7.73 7.66 -14.22
CA LYS A 126 -6.77 7.13 -15.20
C LYS A 126 -6.60 5.63 -15.03
N PHE A 127 -6.47 5.18 -13.80
CA PHE A 127 -6.28 3.76 -13.54
C PHE A 127 -7.53 2.94 -13.90
N HIS A 128 -8.73 3.47 -13.67
CA HIS A 128 -9.98 2.84 -14.13
C HIS A 128 -9.95 2.54 -15.64
N ARG A 129 -9.57 3.52 -16.45
CA ARG A 129 -9.47 3.33 -17.92
C ARG A 129 -8.47 2.22 -18.27
N LEU A 130 -7.31 2.23 -17.62
CA LEU A 130 -6.29 1.19 -17.82
C LEU A 130 -6.82 -0.21 -17.44
N LEU A 131 -7.57 -0.33 -16.35
CA LEU A 131 -8.17 -1.59 -15.93
C LEU A 131 -9.21 -2.10 -16.94
N VAL A 132 -10.05 -1.21 -17.47
CA VAL A 132 -11.04 -1.52 -18.53
C VAL A 132 -10.33 -1.99 -19.81
N ASP A 133 -9.30 -1.28 -20.26
CA ASP A 133 -8.52 -1.61 -21.46
C ASP A 133 -7.86 -2.99 -21.37
N HIS A 134 -7.58 -3.46 -20.14
CA HIS A 134 -6.99 -4.76 -19.89
C HIS A 134 -8.01 -5.82 -19.44
N ASN A 135 -9.32 -5.55 -19.57
CA ASN A 135 -10.40 -6.45 -19.19
C ASN A 135 -10.37 -6.90 -17.72
N ILE A 136 -9.81 -6.07 -16.82
CA ILE A 136 -9.88 -6.30 -15.39
C ILE A 136 -11.27 -5.87 -14.92
N PRO A 137 -12.00 -6.73 -14.16
CA PRO A 137 -13.40 -6.48 -13.85
C PRO A 137 -13.56 -5.33 -12.84
N VAL A 138 -14.04 -4.20 -13.32
CA VAL A 138 -14.42 -3.02 -12.53
C VAL A 138 -15.91 -2.72 -12.76
N PRO A 139 -16.59 -2.03 -11.83
CA PRO A 139 -17.97 -1.60 -12.05
C PRO A 139 -18.07 -0.62 -13.23
N GLU A 140 -19.20 -0.64 -13.92
CA GLU A 140 -19.51 0.33 -14.96
C GLU A 140 -19.43 1.76 -14.38
N THR A 141 -18.74 2.65 -15.08
CA THR A 141 -18.34 3.95 -14.55
C THR A 141 -18.47 5.04 -15.61
N VAL A 142 -19.03 6.19 -15.22
CA VAL A 142 -18.94 7.45 -15.97
C VAL A 142 -17.89 8.32 -15.28
N ILE A 143 -16.90 8.80 -16.04
CA ILE A 143 -15.86 9.69 -15.52
C ILE A 143 -16.17 11.11 -15.94
N VAL A 144 -16.21 12.02 -14.97
CA VAL A 144 -16.48 13.45 -15.16
C VAL A 144 -15.25 14.24 -14.74
N THR A 145 -14.73 15.10 -15.60
CA THR A 145 -13.60 15.96 -15.24
C THR A 145 -14.10 17.17 -14.43
N ARG A 146 -13.21 17.76 -13.64
CA ARG A 146 -13.57 18.97 -12.87
C ARG A 146 -13.96 20.13 -13.78
N SER A 147 -13.36 20.25 -14.96
CA SER A 147 -13.71 21.29 -15.95
C SER A 147 -15.14 21.16 -16.47
N ASP A 148 -15.70 19.98 -16.45
CA ASP A 148 -17.02 19.71 -17.02
C ASP A 148 -18.15 19.82 -15.97
N LEU A 149 -17.82 19.94 -14.67
CA LEU A 149 -18.79 19.88 -13.58
C LEU A 149 -19.97 20.87 -13.71
N ASP A 150 -19.70 22.09 -14.16
CA ASP A 150 -20.71 23.13 -14.25
C ASP A 150 -21.72 22.85 -15.37
N SER A 151 -21.25 22.25 -16.47
CA SER A 151 -22.08 21.89 -17.62
C SER A 151 -22.57 20.44 -17.60
N PHE A 152 -22.09 19.64 -16.66
CA PHE A 152 -22.43 18.22 -16.58
C PHE A 152 -23.91 18.00 -16.31
N CYS A 153 -24.52 17.17 -17.15
CA CYS A 153 -25.89 16.73 -17.01
C CYS A 153 -25.94 15.19 -17.08
N LEU A 154 -26.57 14.58 -16.10
CA LEU A 154 -26.71 13.13 -15.99
C LEU A 154 -27.80 12.65 -16.96
N THR A 155 -27.39 12.06 -18.06
CA THR A 155 -28.29 11.58 -19.11
C THR A 155 -28.94 10.24 -18.76
N GLU A 156 -30.05 9.90 -19.40
CA GLU A 156 -30.69 8.57 -19.26
C GLU A 156 -29.73 7.43 -19.64
N ALA A 157 -28.88 7.62 -20.64
CA ALA A 157 -27.88 6.62 -21.03
C ALA A 157 -26.82 6.40 -19.93
N MET A 158 -26.36 7.45 -19.28
CA MET A 158 -25.45 7.35 -18.13
C MET A 158 -26.13 6.67 -16.94
N LEU A 159 -27.39 7.03 -16.66
CA LEU A 159 -28.19 6.36 -15.62
C LEU A 159 -28.39 4.88 -15.91
N ALA A 160 -28.66 4.51 -17.15
CA ALA A 160 -28.74 3.11 -17.55
C ALA A 160 -27.42 2.34 -17.34
N GLN A 161 -26.29 3.04 -17.55
CA GLN A 161 -24.96 2.48 -17.34
C GLN A 161 -24.64 2.28 -15.86
N VAL A 162 -24.78 3.31 -15.02
CA VAL A 162 -24.35 3.25 -13.61
C VAL A 162 -25.44 2.79 -12.65
N GLY A 163 -26.72 2.93 -13.02
CA GLY A 163 -27.86 2.63 -12.16
C GLY A 163 -28.13 3.67 -11.07
N LEU A 164 -29.18 3.46 -10.30
CA LEU A 164 -29.53 4.23 -9.10
C LEU A 164 -29.73 3.28 -7.92
N PRO A 165 -29.20 3.59 -6.72
CA PRO A 165 -28.19 4.64 -6.48
C PRO A 165 -26.83 4.26 -7.07
N PHE A 166 -26.04 5.26 -7.40
CA PHE A 166 -24.64 5.08 -7.80
C PHE A 166 -23.68 5.52 -6.70
N VAL A 167 -22.39 5.20 -6.87
CA VAL A 167 -21.32 5.67 -5.98
C VAL A 167 -20.56 6.78 -6.67
N VAL A 168 -20.33 7.91 -5.97
CA VAL A 168 -19.42 8.96 -6.43
C VAL A 168 -18.09 8.80 -5.72
N LYS A 169 -16.99 8.79 -6.48
CA LYS A 169 -15.62 8.74 -5.95
C LYS A 169 -14.77 9.81 -6.60
N PRO A 170 -14.01 10.60 -5.83
CA PRO A 170 -12.96 11.45 -6.39
C PRO A 170 -11.90 10.60 -7.10
N GLY A 171 -11.29 11.12 -8.14
CA GLY A 171 -10.15 10.50 -8.82
C GLY A 171 -8.94 10.39 -7.90
N TRP A 172 -8.72 11.44 -7.11
CA TRP A 172 -7.69 11.50 -6.07
C TRP A 172 -8.31 11.52 -4.67
N GLY A 173 -7.65 10.91 -3.71
CA GLY A 173 -8.00 10.95 -2.29
C GLY A 173 -7.99 9.58 -1.62
N SER A 174 -7.75 9.61 -0.31
CA SER A 174 -7.74 8.46 0.60
C SER A 174 -8.82 8.60 1.68
N GLY A 175 -8.96 7.63 2.56
CA GLY A 175 -9.81 7.74 3.75
C GLY A 175 -11.30 7.97 3.46
N ARG A 176 -11.80 7.64 2.26
CA ARG A 176 -13.18 7.88 1.80
C ARG A 176 -13.60 9.36 1.73
N GLN A 177 -12.65 10.29 1.76
CA GLN A 177 -12.97 11.71 1.63
C GLN A 177 -13.68 11.96 0.30
N GLY A 178 -14.82 12.66 0.35
CA GLY A 178 -15.64 12.96 -0.83
C GLY A 178 -16.37 11.78 -1.47
N VAL A 179 -16.30 10.57 -0.90
CA VAL A 179 -17.04 9.40 -1.41
C VAL A 179 -18.50 9.47 -0.98
N ILE A 180 -19.42 9.34 -1.94
CA ILE A 180 -20.86 9.27 -1.71
C ILE A 180 -21.36 7.89 -2.16
N LEU A 181 -21.90 7.10 -1.24
CA LEU A 181 -22.27 5.70 -1.49
C LEU A 181 -23.65 5.51 -2.13
N ASP A 182 -24.52 6.52 -2.02
CA ASP A 182 -25.92 6.47 -2.45
C ASP A 182 -26.31 7.71 -3.27
N GLY A 183 -25.47 8.04 -4.27
CA GLY A 183 -25.70 9.17 -5.16
C GLY A 183 -26.93 8.98 -6.03
N GLN A 184 -27.70 10.06 -6.22
CA GLN A 184 -28.96 10.07 -6.94
C GLN A 184 -28.97 11.08 -8.10
N SER A 185 -28.06 12.08 -8.05
CA SER A 185 -28.11 13.24 -8.96
C SER A 185 -26.74 13.91 -9.12
N GLU A 186 -26.67 14.91 -9.99
CA GLU A 186 -25.50 15.78 -10.16
C GLU A 186 -25.14 16.57 -8.90
N ALA A 187 -26.11 16.81 -8.00
CA ALA A 187 -25.84 17.49 -6.74
C ALA A 187 -24.84 16.71 -5.88
N ASP A 188 -24.93 15.38 -5.88
CA ASP A 188 -24.01 14.50 -5.16
C ASP A 188 -22.59 14.57 -5.75
N LEU A 189 -22.49 14.66 -7.08
CA LEU A 189 -21.20 14.88 -7.75
C LEU A 189 -20.57 16.22 -7.33
N ARG A 190 -21.36 17.31 -7.32
CA ARG A 190 -20.88 18.63 -6.88
C ARG A 190 -20.52 18.64 -5.40
N GLN A 191 -21.27 17.93 -4.56
CA GLN A 191 -20.92 17.74 -3.14
C GLN A 191 -19.57 17.03 -2.97
N SER A 192 -19.34 15.95 -3.70
CA SER A 192 -18.05 15.24 -3.72
C SER A 192 -16.92 16.17 -4.16
N ALA A 193 -17.15 16.95 -5.23
CA ALA A 193 -16.17 17.88 -5.78
C ALA A 193 -15.81 19.02 -4.81
N ALA A 194 -16.76 19.50 -4.04
CA ALA A 194 -16.52 20.51 -3.01
C ALA A 194 -15.69 19.97 -1.84
N ALA A 195 -15.88 18.68 -1.49
CA ALA A 195 -15.14 18.04 -0.42
C ALA A 195 -13.67 17.74 -0.77
N VAL A 196 -13.34 17.62 -2.09
CA VAL A 196 -12.00 17.25 -2.57
C VAL A 196 -11.56 18.20 -3.69
N PRO A 197 -11.18 19.44 -3.36
CA PRO A 197 -10.89 20.49 -4.36
C PRO A 197 -9.66 20.20 -5.22
N TYR A 198 -8.77 19.31 -4.79
CA TYR A 198 -7.57 18.91 -5.53
C TYR A 198 -7.79 17.76 -6.52
N SER A 199 -8.98 17.14 -6.54
CA SER A 199 -9.25 16.07 -7.51
C SER A 199 -9.72 16.65 -8.85
N ASP A 200 -9.05 16.28 -9.94
CA ASP A 200 -9.34 16.77 -11.30
C ASP A 200 -10.45 15.98 -12.00
N ALA A 201 -10.84 14.83 -11.44
CA ALA A 201 -11.89 13.99 -12.01
C ALA A 201 -12.66 13.26 -10.91
N PHE A 202 -13.86 12.79 -11.29
CA PHE A 202 -14.78 12.06 -10.43
C PHE A 202 -15.34 10.87 -11.19
N LEU A 203 -15.56 9.77 -10.48
CA LEU A 203 -16.14 8.55 -11.00
C LEU A 203 -17.56 8.39 -10.45
N LEU A 204 -18.57 8.38 -11.35
CA LEU A 204 -19.90 7.91 -11.03
C LEU A 204 -19.93 6.43 -11.37
N GLN A 205 -20.00 5.59 -10.37
CA GLN A 205 -19.76 4.16 -10.50
C GLN A 205 -20.99 3.36 -10.09
N ARG A 206 -21.32 2.32 -10.85
CA ARG A 206 -22.39 1.39 -10.48
C ARG A 206 -22.14 0.84 -9.07
N LYS A 207 -23.14 0.95 -8.22
CA LYS A 207 -23.11 0.37 -6.88
C LYS A 207 -23.18 -1.15 -6.98
N ILE A 208 -22.16 -1.84 -6.50
CA ILE A 208 -22.10 -3.30 -6.52
C ILE A 208 -22.57 -3.84 -5.18
N THR A 209 -23.52 -4.78 -5.23
CA THR A 209 -24.03 -5.48 -4.04
C THR A 209 -23.29 -6.80 -3.87
N PRO A 210 -22.51 -6.95 -2.78
CA PRO A 210 -21.84 -8.21 -2.49
C PRO A 210 -22.85 -9.27 -2.08
N LYS A 211 -22.57 -10.54 -2.42
CA LYS A 211 -23.35 -11.65 -1.88
C LYS A 211 -22.91 -12.01 -0.46
N SER A 212 -23.73 -12.78 0.24
CA SER A 212 -23.35 -13.43 1.49
C SER A 212 -22.77 -14.83 1.21
N LEU A 213 -21.66 -15.14 1.88
CA LEU A 213 -21.03 -16.46 1.92
C LEU A 213 -21.00 -16.94 3.37
N GLU A 214 -21.92 -17.84 3.71
CA GLU A 214 -22.06 -18.37 5.08
C GLU A 214 -22.18 -17.29 6.16
N GLY A 215 -23.01 -16.29 5.90
CA GLY A 215 -23.26 -15.18 6.81
C GLY A 215 -22.25 -14.04 6.74
N ARG A 216 -21.12 -14.19 6.01
CA ARG A 216 -20.14 -13.13 5.79
C ARG A 216 -20.38 -12.44 4.45
N VAL A 217 -20.19 -11.12 4.44
CA VAL A 217 -20.20 -10.32 3.20
C VAL A 217 -19.02 -10.73 2.35
N ALA A 218 -19.26 -11.08 1.07
CA ALA A 218 -18.20 -11.48 0.15
C ALA A 218 -17.41 -10.26 -0.35
N TRP A 219 -16.69 -9.65 0.55
CA TRP A 219 -15.82 -8.50 0.32
C TRP A 219 -14.42 -8.84 0.85
N PHE A 220 -13.43 -8.62 0.02
CA PHE A 220 -12.06 -9.05 0.27
C PHE A 220 -11.12 -7.85 0.14
N ARG A 221 -10.20 -7.71 1.07
CA ARG A 221 -8.97 -6.95 0.89
C ARG A 221 -7.88 -7.92 0.51
N VAL A 222 -7.35 -7.76 -0.69
CA VAL A 222 -6.37 -8.70 -1.22
C VAL A 222 -5.04 -7.97 -1.36
N PHE A 223 -4.01 -8.52 -0.75
CA PHE A 223 -2.67 -7.97 -0.80
C PHE A 223 -1.88 -8.65 -1.92
N HIS A 224 -1.09 -7.86 -2.62
CA HIS A 224 -0.07 -8.34 -3.56
C HIS A 224 1.27 -7.85 -3.08
N ILE A 225 2.26 -8.75 -3.00
CA ILE A 225 3.62 -8.42 -2.63
C ILE A 225 4.60 -9.28 -3.44
N PHE A 226 5.35 -8.66 -4.36
CA PHE A 226 6.35 -9.31 -5.23
C PHE A 226 5.88 -10.63 -5.88
N GLY A 227 4.63 -10.69 -6.33
CA GLY A 227 4.04 -11.85 -6.99
C GLY A 227 3.25 -12.79 -6.09
N GLU A 228 3.42 -12.69 -4.77
CA GLU A 228 2.54 -13.35 -3.80
C GLU A 228 1.21 -12.62 -3.70
N VAL A 229 0.13 -13.38 -3.49
CA VAL A 229 -1.22 -12.82 -3.33
C VAL A 229 -1.86 -13.41 -2.08
N ILE A 230 -2.26 -12.53 -1.17
CA ILE A 230 -2.80 -12.90 0.14
C ILE A 230 -4.20 -12.33 0.28
N PRO A 231 -5.26 -13.13 0.05
CA PRO A 231 -6.63 -12.67 0.23
C PRO A 231 -7.03 -12.69 1.70
N CYS A 232 -7.67 -11.59 2.11
CA CYS A 232 -8.33 -11.50 3.42
C CYS A 232 -9.83 -11.23 3.22
N TRP A 233 -10.67 -11.85 4.04
CA TRP A 233 -11.99 -11.33 4.31
C TRP A 233 -11.82 -9.95 4.92
N TRP A 234 -12.62 -9.00 4.48
CA TRP A 234 -12.59 -7.66 5.01
C TRP A 234 -14.01 -7.09 5.09
N HIS A 235 -14.35 -6.48 6.20
CA HIS A 235 -15.67 -5.90 6.36
C HIS A 235 -15.59 -4.38 6.17
N PRO A 236 -16.24 -3.83 5.12
CA PRO A 236 -16.05 -2.43 4.73
C PRO A 236 -16.51 -1.41 5.78
N THR A 237 -17.38 -1.81 6.72
CA THR A 237 -17.88 -0.91 7.77
C THR A 237 -17.06 -0.99 9.06
N THR A 238 -16.67 -2.20 9.48
CA THR A 238 -15.94 -2.40 10.74
C THR A 238 -14.42 -2.39 10.56
N GLY A 239 -13.93 -2.57 9.32
CA GLY A 239 -12.51 -2.72 9.04
C GLY A 239 -11.92 -4.05 9.52
N ASP A 240 -12.76 -5.03 9.88
CA ASP A 240 -12.30 -6.30 10.44
C ASP A 240 -11.68 -7.20 9.35
N TYR A 241 -10.49 -7.74 9.65
CA TYR A 241 -9.72 -8.62 8.77
C TYR A 241 -9.70 -10.06 9.28
N GLN A 242 -9.77 -11.00 8.33
CA GLN A 242 -9.48 -12.40 8.56
C GLN A 242 -8.85 -13.00 7.31
N LEU A 243 -7.76 -13.78 7.44
CA LEU A 243 -7.16 -14.48 6.30
C LEU A 243 -8.18 -15.45 5.67
N VAL A 244 -8.20 -15.51 4.34
CA VAL A 244 -8.94 -16.53 3.62
C VAL A 244 -8.16 -17.84 3.71
N THR A 245 -8.81 -18.88 4.23
CA THR A 245 -8.19 -20.22 4.32
C THR A 245 -8.18 -20.92 2.96
N PRO A 246 -7.25 -21.86 2.69
CA PRO A 246 -7.27 -22.67 1.46
C PRO A 246 -8.55 -23.49 1.28
N LEU A 247 -9.19 -23.88 2.37
CA LEU A 247 -10.48 -24.56 2.33
C LEU A 247 -11.60 -23.63 1.82
N GLU A 248 -11.65 -22.40 2.35
CA GLU A 248 -12.61 -21.37 1.91
C GLU A 248 -12.35 -20.96 0.47
N GLU A 249 -11.08 -20.81 0.08
CA GLU A 249 -10.72 -20.48 -1.29
C GLU A 249 -11.26 -21.51 -2.29
N ARG A 250 -11.09 -22.80 -2.00
CA ARG A 250 -11.65 -23.89 -2.83
C ARG A 250 -13.18 -23.93 -2.77
N ARG A 251 -13.74 -23.86 -1.55
CA ARG A 251 -15.18 -23.97 -1.32
C ARG A 251 -15.97 -22.86 -1.99
N PHE A 252 -15.48 -21.63 -1.90
CA PHE A 252 -16.16 -20.46 -2.46
C PHE A 252 -15.66 -20.09 -3.86
N LYS A 253 -14.69 -20.84 -4.42
CA LYS A 253 -14.10 -20.63 -5.75
C LYS A 253 -13.48 -19.23 -5.87
N LEU A 254 -12.61 -18.86 -4.92
CA LEU A 254 -12.00 -17.54 -4.82
C LEU A 254 -10.70 -17.38 -5.63
N GLN A 255 -10.25 -18.40 -6.39
CA GLN A 255 -9.05 -18.33 -7.24
C GLN A 255 -9.02 -17.12 -8.19
N PRO A 256 -10.17 -16.56 -8.66
CA PRO A 256 -10.14 -15.32 -9.44
C PRO A 256 -9.51 -14.14 -8.71
N LEU A 257 -9.54 -14.07 -7.37
CA LEU A 257 -8.86 -13.01 -6.60
C LEU A 257 -7.36 -12.96 -6.93
N THR A 258 -6.71 -14.12 -6.91
CA THR A 258 -5.28 -14.23 -7.23
C THR A 258 -4.97 -13.79 -8.66
N ARG A 259 -5.80 -14.20 -9.62
CA ARG A 259 -5.62 -13.81 -11.03
C ARG A 259 -5.79 -12.31 -11.22
N ILE A 260 -6.86 -11.73 -10.67
CA ILE A 260 -7.13 -10.29 -10.76
C ILE A 260 -5.95 -9.48 -10.19
N MET A 261 -5.45 -9.85 -9.01
CA MET A 261 -4.33 -9.15 -8.39
C MET A 261 -3.04 -9.23 -9.22
N LYS A 262 -2.74 -10.40 -9.79
CA LYS A 262 -1.60 -10.55 -10.71
C LYS A 262 -1.76 -9.73 -11.99
N ASP A 263 -2.98 -9.63 -12.51
CA ASP A 263 -3.27 -8.79 -13.67
C ASP A 263 -3.11 -7.29 -13.31
N ILE A 264 -3.60 -6.84 -12.16
CA ILE A 264 -3.38 -5.48 -11.65
C ILE A 264 -1.88 -5.19 -11.52
N ALA A 265 -1.11 -6.08 -10.87
CA ALA A 265 0.34 -5.92 -10.72
C ALA A 265 1.07 -5.81 -12.05
N ARG A 266 0.67 -6.63 -13.03
CA ARG A 266 1.26 -6.62 -14.38
C ARG A 266 1.01 -5.29 -15.10
N VAL A 267 -0.18 -4.71 -14.95
CA VAL A 267 -0.57 -3.45 -15.62
C VAL A 267 0.01 -2.23 -14.92
N SER A 268 -0.05 -2.21 -13.58
CA SER A 268 0.40 -1.08 -12.76
C SER A 268 1.91 -1.01 -12.60
N LYS A 269 2.60 -2.14 -12.72
CA LYS A 269 4.02 -2.29 -12.37
C LYS A 269 4.32 -2.01 -10.89
N ILE A 270 3.32 -2.05 -10.04
CA ILE A 270 3.45 -1.91 -8.60
C ILE A 270 3.63 -3.31 -7.98
N HIS A 271 4.57 -3.45 -7.07
CA HIS A 271 4.94 -4.73 -6.48
C HIS A 271 4.29 -4.97 -5.13
N PHE A 272 4.03 -3.90 -4.37
CA PHE A 272 3.38 -3.99 -3.07
C PHE A 272 2.15 -3.07 -3.02
N PHE A 273 0.97 -3.65 -2.95
CA PHE A 273 -0.30 -2.92 -2.84
C PHE A 273 -1.42 -3.84 -2.33
N SER A 274 -2.54 -3.24 -1.98
CA SER A 274 -3.79 -3.97 -1.75
C SER A 274 -4.92 -3.44 -2.63
N SER A 275 -5.91 -4.29 -2.90
CA SER A 275 -7.14 -3.93 -3.61
C SER A 275 -8.35 -4.45 -2.86
N GLU A 276 -9.49 -3.75 -2.98
CA GLU A 276 -10.76 -4.26 -2.50
C GLU A 276 -11.53 -4.92 -3.64
N ILE A 277 -11.88 -6.18 -3.44
CA ILE A 277 -12.58 -6.98 -4.45
C ILE A 277 -13.83 -7.58 -3.82
N THR A 278 -14.95 -7.49 -4.51
CA THR A 278 -16.22 -8.08 -4.06
C THR A 278 -16.71 -9.14 -5.02
N LEU A 279 -17.52 -10.08 -4.50
CA LEU A 279 -18.17 -11.13 -5.27
C LEU A 279 -19.69 -10.97 -5.20
N THR A 280 -20.36 -10.91 -6.35
CA THR A 280 -21.82 -10.75 -6.46
C THR A 280 -22.58 -12.07 -6.47
N ALA A 281 -23.91 -12.01 -6.38
CA ALA A 281 -24.79 -13.17 -6.47
C ALA A 281 -24.65 -13.92 -7.81
N GLU A 282 -24.38 -13.18 -8.90
CA GLU A 282 -24.15 -13.69 -10.26
C GLU A 282 -22.76 -14.33 -10.42
N LYS A 283 -22.00 -14.48 -9.33
CA LYS A 283 -20.63 -15.03 -9.28
C LYS A 283 -19.62 -14.21 -10.08
N ARG A 284 -19.84 -12.90 -10.20
CA ARG A 284 -18.90 -11.95 -10.80
C ARG A 284 -18.07 -11.28 -9.72
N PHE A 285 -16.77 -11.17 -9.97
CA PHE A 285 -15.86 -10.39 -9.14
C PHE A 285 -15.74 -8.98 -9.70
N PHE A 286 -15.66 -8.00 -8.81
CA PHE A 286 -15.41 -6.60 -9.17
C PHE A 286 -14.37 -5.99 -8.25
N VAL A 287 -13.39 -5.31 -8.84
CA VAL A 287 -12.42 -4.49 -8.10
C VAL A 287 -13.09 -3.17 -7.75
N ILE A 288 -13.29 -2.92 -6.47
CA ILE A 288 -14.03 -1.75 -5.96
C ILE A 288 -13.09 -0.61 -5.62
N ASP A 289 -12.00 -0.87 -4.88
CA ASP A 289 -10.89 0.06 -4.71
C ASP A 289 -9.67 -0.53 -5.37
N TYR A 290 -9.13 0.21 -6.36
CA TYR A 290 -8.30 -0.40 -7.38
C TYR A 290 -6.90 -0.72 -6.90
N LEU A 291 -6.26 0.24 -6.23
CA LEU A 291 -4.89 0.11 -5.80
C LEU A 291 -4.64 1.04 -4.62
N ASN A 292 -4.19 0.44 -3.52
CA ASN A 292 -3.74 1.15 -2.33
C ASN A 292 -2.28 0.76 -2.08
N THR A 293 -1.37 1.71 -2.31
CA THR A 293 0.07 1.55 -2.05
C THR A 293 0.43 1.82 -0.61
N GLU A 294 -0.36 2.62 0.10
CA GLU A 294 -0.21 2.89 1.52
C GLU A 294 -0.88 1.78 2.33
N CYS A 295 -0.37 0.55 2.19
CA CYS A 295 -0.93 -0.58 2.93
C CYS A 295 -0.73 -0.39 4.43
N ASP A 296 -1.81 -0.10 5.16
CA ASP A 296 -1.76 -0.07 6.62
C ASP A 296 -1.44 -1.46 7.16
N MET A 297 -0.28 -1.57 7.79
CA MET A 297 0.25 -2.79 8.43
C MET A 297 0.12 -2.72 9.95
N SER A 298 -0.79 -1.90 10.49
CA SER A 298 -1.15 -1.92 11.91
C SER A 298 -1.61 -3.31 12.31
N ALA A 299 -0.95 -3.91 13.29
CA ALA A 299 -1.25 -5.28 13.70
C ALA A 299 -2.54 -5.36 14.53
N LYS A 300 -3.32 -6.41 14.31
CA LYS A 300 -4.60 -6.63 15.00
C LYS A 300 -4.46 -6.76 16.52
N SER A 301 -3.31 -7.21 17.02
CA SER A 301 -2.99 -7.26 18.45
C SER A 301 -2.93 -5.87 19.12
N PHE A 302 -2.72 -4.79 18.34
CA PHE A 302 -2.67 -3.41 18.82
C PHE A 302 -3.91 -2.60 18.43
N TRP A 303 -4.49 -2.91 17.26
CA TRP A 303 -5.63 -2.19 16.68
C TRP A 303 -6.70 -3.19 16.22
N PRO A 304 -7.91 -3.17 16.77
CA PRO A 304 -8.96 -4.15 16.40
C PRO A 304 -9.25 -4.22 14.89
N SER A 305 -9.11 -3.10 14.19
CA SER A 305 -9.25 -3.00 12.72
C SER A 305 -7.94 -3.24 11.96
N GLY A 306 -6.87 -3.61 12.65
CA GLY A 306 -5.58 -3.91 12.04
C GLY A 306 -5.59 -5.21 11.25
N VAL A 307 -4.57 -5.39 10.42
CA VAL A 307 -4.34 -6.65 9.70
C VAL A 307 -3.92 -7.75 10.67
N PRO A 308 -4.15 -9.04 10.33
CA PRO A 308 -3.60 -10.15 11.12
C PRO A 308 -2.10 -9.98 11.35
N ASP A 309 -1.64 -10.18 12.57
CA ASP A 309 -0.23 -9.98 12.96
C ASP A 309 0.73 -10.80 12.10
N GLU A 310 0.32 -12.00 11.72
CA GLU A 310 1.05 -12.87 10.81
C GLU A 310 1.22 -12.27 9.41
N LEU A 311 0.19 -11.61 8.91
CA LEU A 311 0.27 -10.90 7.63
C LEU A 311 1.28 -9.76 7.72
N ALA A 312 1.21 -8.94 8.77
CA ALA A 312 2.16 -7.86 8.97
C ALA A 312 3.61 -8.37 9.06
N ARG A 313 3.84 -9.48 9.79
CA ARG A 313 5.16 -10.11 9.89
C ARG A 313 5.66 -10.64 8.54
N HIS A 314 4.79 -11.32 7.80
CA HIS A 314 5.14 -11.86 6.49
C HIS A 314 5.48 -10.75 5.49
N VAL A 315 4.66 -9.70 5.43
CA VAL A 315 4.91 -8.53 4.58
C VAL A 315 6.26 -7.87 4.93
N ALA A 316 6.54 -7.65 6.23
CA ALA A 316 7.83 -7.10 6.67
C ALA A 316 9.00 -7.97 6.18
N TRP A 317 8.84 -9.29 6.30
CA TRP A 317 9.87 -10.24 5.87
C TRP A 317 10.10 -10.16 4.34
N VAL A 318 9.04 -10.22 3.52
CA VAL A 318 9.18 -10.17 2.04
C VAL A 318 9.83 -8.87 1.59
N LEU A 319 9.44 -7.73 2.20
CA LEU A 319 10.01 -6.43 1.87
C LEU A 319 11.51 -6.35 2.20
N VAL A 320 11.92 -6.84 3.39
CA VAL A 320 13.33 -6.84 3.80
C VAL A 320 14.15 -7.80 2.97
N ASP A 321 13.63 -9.00 2.66
CA ASP A 321 14.28 -9.97 1.80
C ASP A 321 14.55 -9.40 0.39
N HIS A 322 13.54 -8.76 -0.19
CA HIS A 322 13.69 -8.11 -1.49
C HIS A 322 14.71 -6.95 -1.42
N ALA A 323 14.65 -6.11 -0.39
CA ALA A 323 15.62 -5.03 -0.18
C ALA A 323 17.05 -5.57 -0.04
N MET A 324 17.23 -6.67 0.67
CA MET A 324 18.52 -7.37 0.82
C MET A 324 19.04 -7.87 -0.54
N ALA A 325 18.17 -8.46 -1.37
CA ALA A 325 18.53 -8.92 -2.70
C ALA A 325 19.00 -7.76 -3.59
N VAL A 326 18.27 -6.62 -3.58
CA VAL A 326 18.64 -5.40 -4.31
C VAL A 326 19.96 -4.83 -3.79
N ALA A 327 20.18 -4.83 -2.47
CA ALA A 327 21.43 -4.40 -1.86
C ALA A 327 22.60 -5.36 -2.13
N LYS A 328 22.39 -6.44 -2.87
CA LYS A 328 23.38 -7.49 -3.17
C LYS A 328 23.92 -8.17 -1.91
N ARG A 329 23.11 -8.24 -0.88
CA ARG A 329 23.40 -9.05 0.30
C ARG A 329 23.07 -10.50 -0.05
N ARG A 330 23.96 -11.44 0.30
CA ARG A 330 23.66 -12.87 0.11
C ARG A 330 22.68 -13.31 1.19
N ARG A 331 21.74 -14.14 0.82
CA ARG A 331 20.94 -14.88 1.79
C ARG A 331 21.88 -15.82 2.59
N GLY A 332 21.73 -15.82 3.89
CA GLY A 332 22.33 -16.84 4.73
C GLY A 332 21.40 -18.07 4.87
N PRO A 333 21.93 -19.24 5.28
CA PRO A 333 21.07 -20.41 5.54
C PRO A 333 19.95 -20.16 6.56
N PHE A 334 20.15 -19.20 7.44
CA PHE A 334 19.19 -18.78 8.46
C PHE A 334 17.94 -18.09 7.85
N ASP A 335 18.11 -17.43 6.72
CA ASP A 335 17.01 -16.72 6.04
C ASP A 335 16.02 -17.71 5.43
N ASP A 336 16.53 -18.81 4.87
CA ASP A 336 15.70 -19.85 4.28
C ASP A 336 14.90 -20.62 5.36
N GLU A 337 15.48 -20.84 6.54
CA GLU A 337 14.77 -21.45 7.68
C GLU A 337 13.68 -20.55 8.26
N LEU A 338 13.92 -19.23 8.35
CA LEU A 338 12.91 -18.26 8.81
C LEU A 338 11.76 -18.16 7.81
N MET A 339 12.07 -18.13 6.51
CA MET A 339 11.08 -18.19 5.43
C MET A 339 10.18 -19.40 5.56
N GLN A 340 10.80 -20.57 5.66
CA GLN A 340 10.09 -21.84 5.72
C GLN A 340 9.18 -21.86 6.95
N ARG A 341 9.67 -21.41 8.10
CA ARG A 341 8.87 -21.32 9.32
C ARG A 341 7.67 -20.39 9.20
N ASP A 342 7.84 -19.21 8.60
CA ASP A 342 6.75 -18.25 8.43
C ASP A 342 5.76 -18.73 7.36
N GLN A 343 6.22 -19.35 6.27
CA GLN A 343 5.38 -20.01 5.28
C GLN A 343 4.63 -21.22 5.87
N ASP A 344 5.33 -22.11 6.58
CA ASP A 344 4.72 -23.26 7.25
C ASP A 344 3.72 -22.83 8.32
N TRP A 345 3.97 -21.69 8.98
CA TRP A 345 3.05 -21.13 9.96
C TRP A 345 1.80 -20.54 9.28
N LEU A 346 1.97 -19.74 8.20
CA LEU A 346 0.86 -19.24 7.38
C LEU A 346 0.03 -20.38 6.80
N GLU A 347 0.68 -21.43 6.31
CA GLU A 347 0.00 -22.62 5.81
C GLU A 347 -0.77 -23.35 6.90
N ARG A 348 -0.19 -23.50 8.10
CA ARG A 348 -0.88 -24.10 9.25
C ARG A 348 -2.08 -23.27 9.68
N GLN A 349 -1.98 -21.95 9.77
CA GLN A 349 -3.11 -21.07 10.07
C GLN A 349 -4.19 -21.15 8.99
N ARG A 350 -3.79 -21.16 7.73
CA ARG A 350 -4.69 -21.37 6.61
C ARG A 350 -5.39 -22.73 6.64
N GLN A 351 -4.72 -23.79 7.13
CA GLN A 351 -5.29 -25.15 7.22
C GLN A 351 -6.16 -25.36 8.46
N SER A 352 -5.83 -24.72 9.58
CA SER A 352 -6.52 -24.96 10.85
C SER A 352 -7.90 -24.30 10.94
N GLY A 353 -8.16 -23.26 10.14
CA GLY A 353 -9.44 -22.52 10.20
C GLY A 353 -9.73 -21.91 11.59
N GLN A 354 -8.76 -21.94 12.51
CA GLN A 354 -8.90 -21.43 13.86
C GLN A 354 -8.39 -20.00 13.92
N ALA A 355 -9.26 -19.09 14.40
CA ALA A 355 -8.82 -17.82 14.92
C ALA A 355 -7.82 -18.09 16.09
N PRO A 356 -6.77 -17.27 16.27
CA PRO A 356 -5.89 -17.43 17.43
C PRO A 356 -6.72 -17.40 18.69
N ARG A 357 -6.55 -18.42 19.53
CA ARG A 357 -7.06 -18.38 20.91
C ARG A 357 -6.22 -17.38 21.67
N GLU A 358 -6.94 -16.54 22.43
CA GLU A 358 -6.43 -15.48 23.30
C GLU A 358 -5.19 -15.85 24.12
#